data_d547d677408a5f2178d0e4a51621edae
#
_entry.id   d547d677408a5f2178d0e4a51621edae
#
_cell.length_a   1.000
_cell.length_b   1.000
_cell.length_c   1.000
_cell.angle_alpha   90.00
_cell.angle_beta   90.00
_cell.angle_gamma   90.00
#
_symmetry.space_group_name_H-M   'P 1'
#
loop_
_entity.id
_entity.type
_entity.pdbx_description
1 polymer ?
#
loop_
_entity_poly.entity_id
_entity_poly.type
_entity_poly.pdbx_seq_one_letter_code
_entity_poly.pdbx_strand_id
1 'polypeptide(L)'
;VDYDRTRALFDGTVPIAGCETICCAMSPEEAFHRAFRYQEFDITELSLSNSMALVAKGANAYVAIPVFPSRLFRHSSIYIRSDRGIERPEDLRGKVIGVPEYAMTAAVWIRGILQDEYGVRAADVKWRSGGLEQPGREARVALTLPPEIELRPLPAGETLAQHLDDGRIDGLISALAPSCF
;
A
#
# COMPACT_ATOMS: atom_id res chain seq x y z
N VAL A 1 10.24 -11.76 0.87
CA VAL A 1 10.37 -11.02 2.14
C VAL A 1 10.70 -12.01 3.27
N ASP A 2 11.62 -11.65 4.16
CA ASP A 2 12.00 -12.50 5.29
C ASP A 2 11.02 -12.30 6.46
N TYR A 3 10.10 -13.25 6.61
CA TYR A 3 9.19 -13.36 7.74
C TYR A 3 9.56 -14.58 8.58
N ASP A 4 9.24 -14.57 9.87
CA ASP A 4 9.39 -15.72 10.76
C ASP A 4 8.72 -16.98 10.19
N ARG A 5 7.54 -16.82 9.58
CA ARG A 5 6.74 -17.91 8.98
C ARG A 5 7.26 -18.43 7.64
N THR A 6 8.19 -17.72 7.00
CA THR A 6 8.86 -18.15 5.76
C THR A 6 10.29 -18.61 5.97
N ARG A 7 10.82 -18.48 7.20
CA ARG A 7 12.20 -18.78 7.53
C ARG A 7 12.60 -20.22 7.18
N ALA A 8 11.71 -21.18 7.41
CA ALA A 8 11.98 -22.60 7.11
C ALA A 8 12.25 -22.88 5.61
N LEU A 9 11.77 -22.02 4.71
CA LEU A 9 12.11 -22.08 3.28
C LEU A 9 13.50 -21.48 3.02
N PHE A 10 13.85 -20.39 3.72
CA PHE A 10 15.12 -19.68 3.54
C PHE A 10 16.31 -20.45 4.12
N ASP A 11 16.13 -21.17 5.23
CA ASP A 11 17.18 -21.97 5.88
C ASP A 11 17.24 -23.42 5.36
N GLY A 12 16.33 -23.78 4.43
CA GLY A 12 16.29 -25.12 3.84
C GLY A 12 15.70 -26.21 4.72
N THR A 13 15.16 -25.87 5.93
CA THR A 13 14.53 -26.84 6.83
C THR A 13 13.31 -27.49 6.18
N VAL A 14 12.58 -26.75 5.34
CA VAL A 14 11.46 -27.26 4.54
C VAL A 14 11.80 -27.11 3.06
N PRO A 15 12.27 -28.17 2.40
CA PRO A 15 12.59 -28.14 0.98
C PRO A 15 11.30 -28.21 0.13
N ILE A 16 11.35 -27.63 -1.07
CA ILE A 16 10.31 -27.82 -2.09
C ILE A 16 10.68 -29.04 -2.91
N ALA A 17 9.87 -30.09 -2.83
CA ALA A 17 10.16 -31.35 -3.50
C ALA A 17 10.32 -31.17 -5.03
N GLY A 18 11.40 -31.68 -5.59
CA GLY A 18 11.71 -31.61 -7.02
C GLY A 18 12.26 -30.25 -7.49
N CYS A 19 12.55 -29.33 -6.59
CA CYS A 19 13.11 -28.01 -6.91
C CYS A 19 14.40 -27.74 -6.16
N GLU A 20 15.36 -27.10 -6.83
CA GLU A 20 16.47 -26.41 -6.17
C GLU A 20 16.01 -24.98 -5.87
N THR A 21 15.92 -24.64 -4.59
CA THR A 21 15.33 -23.37 -4.15
C THR A 21 16.40 -22.32 -3.96
N ILE A 22 16.29 -21.19 -4.68
CA ILE A 22 17.11 -19.99 -4.49
C ILE A 22 16.23 -18.92 -3.83
N CYS A 23 16.46 -18.68 -2.54
CA CYS A 23 15.69 -17.71 -1.77
C CYS A 23 16.32 -16.30 -1.82
N CYS A 24 15.57 -15.33 -2.35
CA CYS A 24 15.98 -13.92 -2.44
C CYS A 24 15.28 -13.09 -1.37
N ALA A 25 16.02 -12.69 -0.32
CA ALA A 25 15.49 -11.76 0.70
C ALA A 25 15.56 -10.32 0.19
N MET A 26 14.41 -9.61 0.21
CA MET A 26 14.32 -8.21 -0.21
C MET A 26 13.13 -7.52 0.44
N SER A 27 13.04 -6.19 0.33
CA SER A 27 11.87 -5.46 0.81
C SER A 27 10.61 -5.81 0.01
N PRO A 28 9.40 -5.65 0.59
CA PRO A 28 8.16 -5.85 -0.15
C PRO A 28 8.06 -4.96 -1.39
N GLU A 29 8.53 -3.70 -1.28
CA GLU A 29 8.51 -2.75 -2.38
C GLU A 29 9.32 -3.24 -3.57
N GLU A 30 10.54 -3.73 -3.33
CA GLU A 30 11.43 -4.26 -4.36
C GLU A 30 10.88 -5.56 -4.94
N ALA A 31 10.45 -6.49 -4.09
CA ALA A 31 9.86 -7.76 -4.52
C ALA A 31 8.66 -7.52 -5.46
N PHE A 32 7.73 -6.64 -5.06
CA PHE A 32 6.55 -6.32 -5.86
C PHE A 32 6.91 -5.61 -7.17
N HIS A 33 7.88 -4.67 -7.13
CA HIS A 33 8.33 -3.98 -8.34
C HIS A 33 8.90 -4.97 -9.37
N ARG A 34 9.83 -5.81 -8.94
CA ARG A 34 10.49 -6.80 -9.81
C ARG A 34 9.51 -7.85 -10.33
N ALA A 35 8.60 -8.33 -9.48
CA ALA A 35 7.59 -9.29 -9.87
C ALA A 35 6.60 -8.71 -10.88
N PHE A 36 5.99 -7.54 -10.63
CA PHE A 36 5.01 -6.95 -11.54
C PHE A 36 5.64 -6.44 -12.84
N ARG A 37 6.86 -5.93 -12.78
CA ARG A 37 7.52 -5.30 -13.94
C ARG A 37 8.26 -6.30 -14.82
N TYR A 38 8.95 -7.26 -14.18
CA TYR A 38 9.90 -8.14 -14.86
C TYR A 38 9.56 -9.62 -14.77
N GLN A 39 8.60 -10.01 -13.91
CA GLN A 39 8.20 -11.41 -13.69
C GLN A 39 9.40 -12.31 -13.32
N GLU A 40 10.32 -11.81 -12.50
CA GLU A 40 11.62 -12.43 -12.23
C GLU A 40 11.54 -13.68 -11.34
N PHE A 41 10.43 -13.94 -10.66
CA PHE A 41 10.33 -14.99 -9.65
C PHE A 41 9.34 -16.06 -10.06
N ASP A 42 9.66 -17.32 -9.78
CA ASP A 42 8.72 -18.44 -9.92
C ASP A 42 7.66 -18.41 -8.81
N ILE A 43 8.08 -18.05 -7.59
CA ILE A 43 7.22 -17.91 -6.40
C ILE A 43 7.56 -16.60 -5.72
N THR A 44 6.56 -15.79 -5.43
CA THR A 44 6.77 -14.49 -4.77
C THR A 44 5.55 -14.04 -3.97
N GLU A 45 5.78 -13.20 -2.96
CA GLU A 45 4.73 -12.40 -2.35
C GLU A 45 4.36 -11.25 -3.27
N LEU A 46 3.08 -10.92 -3.36
CA LEU A 46 2.56 -9.82 -4.14
C LEU A 46 1.57 -8.96 -3.36
N SER A 47 1.44 -7.71 -3.75
CA SER A 47 0.36 -6.84 -3.28
C SER A 47 -0.99 -7.40 -3.72
N LEU A 48 -1.83 -7.81 -2.76
CA LEU A 48 -3.12 -8.47 -3.05
C LEU A 48 -4.02 -7.57 -3.90
N SER A 49 -4.18 -6.30 -3.55
CA SER A 49 -5.05 -5.38 -4.29
C SER A 49 -4.56 -5.12 -5.71
N ASN A 50 -3.25 -4.96 -5.91
CA ASN A 50 -2.67 -4.80 -7.25
C ASN A 50 -2.84 -6.08 -8.08
N SER A 51 -2.66 -7.26 -7.47
CA SER A 51 -2.90 -8.54 -8.13
C SER A 51 -4.37 -8.69 -8.53
N MET A 52 -5.32 -8.35 -7.65
CA MET A 52 -6.75 -8.37 -7.98
C MET A 52 -7.09 -7.43 -9.14
N ALA A 53 -6.51 -6.22 -9.16
CA ALA A 53 -6.72 -5.27 -10.26
C ALA A 53 -6.18 -5.80 -11.60
N LEU A 54 -5.04 -6.51 -11.59
CA LEU A 54 -4.48 -7.15 -12.78
C LEU A 54 -5.32 -8.36 -13.23
N VAL A 55 -5.80 -9.18 -12.30
CA VAL A 55 -6.73 -10.29 -12.61
C VAL A 55 -8.00 -9.76 -13.28
N ALA A 56 -8.59 -8.69 -12.75
CA ALA A 56 -9.77 -8.07 -13.33
C ALA A 56 -9.54 -7.53 -14.76
N LYS A 57 -8.31 -7.19 -15.10
CA LYS A 57 -7.89 -6.75 -16.45
C LYS A 57 -7.45 -7.91 -17.36
N GLY A 58 -7.42 -9.15 -16.87
CA GLY A 58 -6.87 -10.29 -17.60
C GLY A 58 -5.35 -10.20 -17.86
N ALA A 59 -4.63 -9.40 -17.06
CA ALA A 59 -3.20 -9.10 -17.25
C ALA A 59 -2.30 -9.64 -16.13
N ASN A 60 -2.80 -10.54 -15.27
CA ASN A 60 -2.02 -11.12 -14.19
C ASN A 60 -1.13 -12.25 -14.69
N ALA A 61 0.19 -12.15 -14.43
CA ALA A 61 1.16 -13.18 -14.81
C ALA A 61 1.31 -14.31 -13.77
N TYR A 62 0.82 -14.10 -12.55
CA TYR A 62 0.95 -15.03 -11.44
C TYR A 62 -0.39 -15.64 -11.05
N VAL A 63 -0.36 -16.87 -10.58
CA VAL A 63 -1.53 -17.53 -9.97
C VAL A 63 -1.43 -17.39 -8.46
N ALA A 64 -2.47 -16.85 -7.84
CA ALA A 64 -2.51 -16.69 -6.38
C ALA A 64 -2.76 -18.05 -5.70
N ILE A 65 -1.99 -18.35 -4.67
CA ILE A 65 -2.22 -19.45 -3.73
C ILE A 65 -2.71 -18.89 -2.38
N PRO A 66 -3.47 -19.64 -1.57
CA PRO A 66 -4.08 -19.12 -0.33
C PRO A 66 -3.07 -19.00 0.82
N VAL A 67 -1.94 -18.35 0.58
CA VAL A 67 -0.90 -18.07 1.55
C VAL A 67 -0.76 -16.56 1.70
N PHE A 68 -0.95 -16.06 2.93
CA PHE A 68 -0.91 -14.62 3.25
C PHE A 68 0.24 -14.35 4.23
N PRO A 69 1.46 -14.08 3.73
CA PRO A 69 2.64 -13.92 4.58
C PRO A 69 2.59 -12.65 5.42
N SER A 70 2.11 -11.54 4.89
CA SER A 70 1.97 -10.28 5.62
C SER A 70 0.59 -10.18 6.27
N ARG A 71 0.56 -10.02 7.60
CA ARG A 71 -0.66 -9.90 8.40
C ARG A 71 -0.49 -8.80 9.42
N LEU A 72 -1.14 -7.65 9.21
CA LEU A 72 -1.08 -6.50 10.10
C LEU A 72 -2.46 -5.87 10.28
N PHE A 73 -2.75 -5.39 11.49
CA PHE A 73 -3.91 -4.52 11.73
C PHE A 73 -3.64 -3.15 11.09
N ARG A 74 -4.57 -2.70 10.24
CA ARG A 74 -4.38 -1.47 9.47
C ARG A 74 -4.95 -0.21 10.14
N HIS A 75 -5.68 -0.33 11.24
CA HIS A 75 -6.15 0.81 12.02
C HIS A 75 -5.00 1.71 12.50
N SER A 76 -3.85 1.12 12.86
CA SER A 76 -2.65 1.85 13.27
C SER A 76 -1.85 2.50 12.13
N SER A 77 -2.35 2.42 10.90
CA SER A 77 -1.68 2.94 9.71
C SER A 77 -2.31 4.24 9.19
N ILE A 78 -3.06 4.95 10.06
CA ILE A 78 -3.64 6.26 9.81
C ILE A 78 -2.92 7.27 10.72
N TYR A 79 -2.18 8.19 10.12
CA TYR A 79 -1.43 9.23 10.80
C TYR A 79 -2.15 10.56 10.56
N ILE A 80 -2.40 11.32 11.62
CA ILE A 80 -3.13 12.59 11.55
C ILE A 80 -2.35 13.71 12.20
N ARG A 81 -2.59 14.92 11.76
CA ARG A 81 -2.11 16.11 12.44
C ARG A 81 -3.03 16.45 13.62
N SER A 82 -2.44 16.71 14.77
CA SER A 82 -3.17 17.05 16.00
C SER A 82 -3.85 18.43 15.96
N ASP A 83 -3.40 19.32 15.05
CA ASP A 83 -3.90 20.69 14.90
C ASP A 83 -5.06 20.82 13.89
N ARG A 84 -5.61 19.72 13.38
CA ARG A 84 -6.65 19.70 12.34
C ARG A 84 -8.05 19.35 12.83
N GLY A 85 -8.24 19.23 14.15
CA GLY A 85 -9.54 18.89 14.74
C GLY A 85 -10.04 17.53 14.29
N ILE A 86 -9.14 16.56 14.14
CA ILE A 86 -9.45 15.17 13.84
C ILE A 86 -9.33 14.40 15.16
N GLU A 87 -10.45 14.04 15.76
CA GLU A 87 -10.52 13.30 17.04
C GLU A 87 -11.00 11.89 16.85
N ARG A 88 -11.73 11.63 15.75
CA ARG A 88 -12.33 10.34 15.41
C ARG A 88 -12.32 10.16 13.88
N PRO A 89 -12.48 8.91 13.39
CA PRO A 89 -12.39 8.62 11.95
C PRO A 89 -13.38 9.40 11.09
N GLU A 90 -14.56 9.71 11.60
CA GLU A 90 -15.60 10.46 10.89
C GLU A 90 -15.17 11.90 10.53
N ASP A 91 -14.23 12.46 11.28
CA ASP A 91 -13.70 13.81 11.05
C ASP A 91 -12.79 13.90 9.83
N LEU A 92 -12.46 12.74 9.22
CA LEU A 92 -11.71 12.68 7.96
C LEU A 92 -12.54 13.17 6.75
N ARG A 93 -13.87 13.30 6.87
CA ARG A 93 -14.69 13.84 5.79
C ARG A 93 -14.27 15.26 5.41
N GLY A 94 -14.06 15.48 4.12
CA GLY A 94 -13.60 16.75 3.55
C GLY A 94 -12.13 17.05 3.74
N LYS A 95 -11.40 16.25 4.51
CA LYS A 95 -9.96 16.42 4.76
C LYS A 95 -9.12 16.00 3.56
N VAL A 96 -7.89 16.51 3.53
CA VAL A 96 -6.87 16.15 2.53
C VAL A 96 -5.97 15.08 3.10
N ILE A 97 -6.04 13.87 2.56
CA ILE A 97 -5.32 12.71 3.08
C ILE A 97 -4.31 12.20 2.06
N GLY A 98 -3.08 12.06 2.51
CA GLY A 98 -1.98 11.49 1.72
C GLY A 98 -2.05 9.97 1.65
N VAL A 99 -1.56 9.40 0.55
CA VAL A 99 -1.42 7.96 0.37
C VAL A 99 -0.26 7.67 -0.58
N PRO A 100 0.71 6.79 -0.25
CA PRO A 100 1.84 6.54 -1.14
C PRO A 100 1.43 6.02 -2.52
N GLU A 101 0.42 5.16 -2.54
CA GLU A 101 -0.19 4.62 -3.75
C GLU A 101 -1.64 4.25 -3.45
N TYR A 102 -2.58 4.80 -4.21
CA TYR A 102 -4.01 4.59 -3.96
C TYR A 102 -4.43 3.12 -4.04
N ALA A 103 -3.78 2.34 -4.92
CA ALA A 103 -4.04 0.91 -5.13
C ALA A 103 -3.30 -0.01 -4.14
N MET A 104 -2.42 0.49 -3.26
CA MET A 104 -1.71 -0.41 -2.34
C MET A 104 -2.68 -1.08 -1.36
N THR A 105 -2.42 -2.35 -1.03
CA THR A 105 -3.29 -3.18 -0.21
C THR A 105 -3.65 -2.52 1.14
N ALA A 106 -2.68 -1.91 1.83
CA ALA A 106 -2.92 -1.21 3.08
C ALA A 106 -3.95 -0.08 2.92
N ALA A 107 -3.83 0.74 1.87
CA ALA A 107 -4.73 1.85 1.61
C ALA A 107 -6.15 1.38 1.21
N VAL A 108 -6.25 0.26 0.48
CA VAL A 108 -7.55 -0.35 0.15
C VAL A 108 -8.25 -0.84 1.41
N TRP A 109 -7.54 -1.58 2.28
CA TRP A 109 -8.09 -2.05 3.56
C TRP A 109 -8.54 -0.90 4.45
N ILE A 110 -7.72 0.15 4.59
CA ILE A 110 -8.08 1.29 5.44
C ILE A 110 -9.30 2.02 4.91
N ARG A 111 -9.42 2.22 3.59
CA ARG A 111 -10.64 2.81 3.01
C ARG A 111 -11.87 1.94 3.24
N GLY A 112 -11.73 0.60 3.16
CA GLY A 112 -12.80 -0.33 3.52
C GLY A 112 -13.20 -0.18 4.99
N ILE A 113 -12.25 -0.19 5.91
CA ILE A 113 -12.49 0.03 7.35
C ILE A 113 -13.20 1.38 7.60
N LEU A 114 -12.69 2.45 6.99
CA LEU A 114 -13.29 3.78 7.14
C LEU A 114 -14.75 3.82 6.65
N GLN A 115 -15.04 3.13 5.56
CA GLN A 115 -16.39 3.05 5.03
C GLN A 115 -17.30 2.15 5.84
N ASP A 116 -16.87 0.92 6.14
CA ASP A 116 -17.74 -0.11 6.71
C ASP A 116 -17.97 0.10 8.20
N GLU A 117 -16.98 0.61 8.94
CA GLU A 117 -17.07 0.79 10.39
C GLU A 117 -17.45 2.24 10.78
N TYR A 118 -17.04 3.24 9.98
CA TYR A 118 -17.19 4.66 10.34
C TYR A 118 -18.01 5.47 9.32
N GLY A 119 -18.50 4.85 8.25
CA GLY A 119 -19.32 5.49 7.23
C GLY A 119 -18.56 6.57 6.41
N VAL A 120 -17.23 6.62 6.45
CA VAL A 120 -16.42 7.56 5.68
C VAL A 120 -16.06 6.95 4.34
N ARG A 121 -16.77 7.35 3.29
CA ARG A 121 -16.55 6.84 1.94
C ARG A 121 -15.27 7.41 1.34
N ALA A 122 -14.69 6.71 0.38
CA ALA A 122 -13.51 7.19 -0.34
C ALA A 122 -13.75 8.54 -1.06
N ALA A 123 -14.98 8.80 -1.50
CA ALA A 123 -15.40 10.06 -2.12
C ALA A 123 -15.53 11.23 -1.12
N ASP A 124 -15.63 10.94 0.16
CA ASP A 124 -15.76 11.97 1.19
C ASP A 124 -14.39 12.59 1.58
N VAL A 125 -13.29 12.09 1.00
CA VAL A 125 -11.90 12.47 1.31
C VAL A 125 -11.20 12.97 0.04
N LYS A 126 -10.36 13.99 0.17
CA LYS A 126 -9.51 14.48 -0.92
C LYS A 126 -8.15 13.80 -0.86
N TRP A 127 -7.85 12.98 -1.86
CA TRP A 127 -6.63 12.16 -1.85
C TRP A 127 -5.45 12.88 -2.51
N ARG A 128 -4.26 12.70 -1.91
CA ARG A 128 -2.97 13.09 -2.49
C ARG A 128 -2.07 11.87 -2.57
N SER A 129 -1.50 11.60 -3.74
CA SER A 129 -0.60 10.45 -3.92
C SER A 129 0.83 10.89 -4.23
N GLY A 130 1.81 10.17 -3.68
CA GLY A 130 3.23 10.47 -3.90
C GLY A 130 4.12 9.63 -3.01
N GLY A 131 5.43 9.77 -3.15
CA GLY A 131 6.37 9.05 -2.29
C GLY A 131 6.26 9.49 -0.84
N LEU A 132 6.45 8.54 0.08
CA LEU A 132 6.40 8.83 1.52
C LEU A 132 7.56 9.74 1.92
N GLU A 133 8.79 9.26 1.76
CA GLU A 133 10.05 9.94 2.12
C GLU A 133 10.88 10.34 0.89
N GLN A 134 10.66 9.68 -0.25
CA GLN A 134 11.35 9.93 -1.50
C GLN A 134 10.33 10.35 -2.55
N PRO A 135 10.58 11.41 -3.33
CA PRO A 135 9.65 11.86 -4.37
C PRO A 135 9.57 10.86 -5.53
N GLY A 136 8.61 11.05 -6.42
CA GLY A 136 8.55 10.35 -7.71
C GLY A 136 7.99 8.93 -7.67
N ARG A 137 7.23 8.55 -6.64
CA ARG A 137 6.57 7.24 -6.60
C ARG A 137 5.46 7.16 -7.64
N GLU A 138 5.59 6.23 -8.56
CA GLU A 138 4.56 5.90 -9.55
C GLU A 138 3.67 4.75 -9.08
N ALA A 139 2.42 4.75 -9.54
CA ALA A 139 1.50 3.65 -9.28
C ALA A 139 1.93 2.40 -10.06
N ARG A 140 1.99 1.24 -9.38
CA ARG A 140 2.34 -0.05 -9.99
C ARG A 140 1.30 -0.53 -11.00
N VAL A 141 0.04 -0.21 -10.74
CA VAL A 141 -1.09 -0.54 -11.60
C VAL A 141 -1.91 0.71 -11.83
N ALA A 142 -2.07 1.10 -13.09
CA ALA A 142 -2.95 2.20 -13.46
C ALA A 142 -4.41 1.85 -13.14
N LEU A 143 -5.11 2.74 -12.45
CA LEU A 143 -6.52 2.60 -12.12
C LEU A 143 -7.36 3.61 -12.89
N THR A 144 -8.55 3.18 -13.31
CA THR A 144 -9.62 4.11 -13.70
C THR A 144 -10.52 4.25 -12.49
N LEU A 145 -10.53 5.43 -11.89
CA LEU A 145 -11.33 5.71 -10.70
C LEU A 145 -12.69 6.30 -11.09
N PRO A 146 -13.71 6.05 -10.27
CA PRO A 146 -15.00 6.74 -10.40
C PRO A 146 -14.81 8.28 -10.32
N PRO A 147 -15.62 9.06 -11.03
CA PRO A 147 -15.44 10.52 -11.13
C PRO A 147 -15.60 11.26 -9.79
N GLU A 148 -16.30 10.68 -8.84
CA GLU A 148 -16.47 11.20 -7.49
C GLU A 148 -15.21 11.08 -6.59
N ILE A 149 -14.20 10.32 -7.01
CA ILE A 149 -12.94 10.16 -6.26
C ILE A 149 -11.94 11.22 -6.68
N GLU A 150 -11.69 12.20 -5.80
CA GLU A 150 -10.63 13.19 -6.03
C GLU A 150 -9.27 12.60 -5.63
N LEU A 151 -8.48 12.18 -6.60
CA LEU A 151 -7.09 11.76 -6.42
C LEU A 151 -6.16 12.65 -7.25
N ARG A 152 -5.21 13.33 -6.60
CA ARG A 152 -4.20 14.16 -7.28
C ARG A 152 -2.79 13.72 -6.84
N PRO A 153 -1.85 13.59 -7.78
CA PRO A 153 -0.45 13.37 -7.43
C PRO A 153 0.14 14.62 -6.77
N LEU A 154 1.16 14.42 -5.94
CA LEU A 154 1.98 15.53 -5.44
C LEU A 154 2.78 16.16 -6.59
N PRO A 155 3.17 17.44 -6.45
CA PRO A 155 4.13 18.06 -7.36
C PRO A 155 5.45 17.27 -7.41
N ALA A 156 6.14 17.36 -8.55
CA ALA A 156 7.43 16.72 -8.72
C ALA A 156 8.44 17.23 -7.65
N GLY A 157 9.20 16.31 -7.06
CA GLY A 157 10.20 16.63 -6.05
C GLY A 157 9.67 16.75 -4.62
N GLU A 158 8.35 16.65 -4.39
CA GLU A 158 7.75 16.74 -3.05
C GLU A 158 7.39 15.35 -2.49
N THR A 159 7.31 15.24 -1.15
CA THR A 159 7.01 14.01 -0.42
C THR A 159 5.78 14.16 0.47
N LEU A 160 5.15 13.04 0.80
CA LEU A 160 4.00 13.03 1.71
C LEU A 160 4.40 13.42 3.14
N ALA A 161 5.59 13.01 3.59
CA ALA A 161 6.10 13.40 4.92
C ALA A 161 6.26 14.92 5.03
N GLN A 162 6.84 15.58 4.00
CA GLN A 162 6.92 17.05 3.95
C GLN A 162 5.54 17.71 3.94
N HIS A 163 4.60 17.19 3.15
CA HIS A 163 3.24 17.74 3.10
C HIS A 163 2.50 17.60 4.42
N LEU A 164 2.73 16.50 5.15
CA LEU A 164 2.16 16.29 6.47
C LEU A 164 2.77 17.29 7.48
N ASP A 165 4.09 17.43 7.48
CA ASP A 165 4.82 18.35 8.38
C ASP A 165 4.42 19.81 8.13
N ASP A 166 4.41 20.24 6.88
CA ASP A 166 4.01 21.60 6.45
C ASP A 166 2.51 21.90 6.61
N GLY A 167 1.68 20.89 6.93
CA GLY A 167 0.22 21.04 7.03
C GLY A 167 -0.50 21.22 5.69
N ARG A 168 0.10 20.79 4.59
CA ARG A 168 -0.53 20.77 3.25
C ARG A 168 -1.46 19.59 3.06
N ILE A 169 -1.34 18.55 3.90
CA ILE A 169 -2.30 17.48 4.09
C ILE A 169 -2.66 17.37 5.57
N ASP A 170 -3.86 16.91 5.86
CA ASP A 170 -4.39 16.80 7.22
C ASP A 170 -4.03 15.46 7.89
N GLY A 171 -3.73 14.47 7.08
CA GLY A 171 -3.32 13.14 7.52
C GLY A 171 -2.74 12.32 6.39
N LEU A 172 -2.28 11.12 6.74
CA LEU A 172 -1.61 10.19 5.84
C LEU A 172 -2.04 8.77 6.15
N ILE A 173 -2.33 7.98 5.11
CA ILE A 173 -2.52 6.54 5.20
C ILE A 173 -1.27 5.87 4.61
N SER A 174 -0.51 5.17 5.44
CA SER A 174 0.72 4.50 5.01
C SER A 174 0.99 3.25 5.82
N ALA A 175 1.60 2.24 5.17
CA ALA A 175 2.06 1.03 5.84
C ALA A 175 3.29 1.26 6.73
N LEU A 176 4.01 2.36 6.50
CA LEU A 176 5.18 2.79 7.27
C LEU A 176 4.87 4.14 7.92
N ALA A 177 5.38 4.37 9.12
CA ALA A 177 5.29 5.66 9.76
C ALA A 177 6.10 6.71 8.96
N PRO A 178 5.58 7.93 8.76
CA PRO A 178 6.37 9.01 8.19
C PRO A 178 7.43 9.49 9.19
N SER A 179 8.54 10.02 8.66
CA SER A 179 9.67 10.48 9.49
C SER A 179 9.35 11.68 10.39
N CYS A 180 8.28 12.40 10.09
CA CYS A 180 7.77 13.55 10.88
C CYS A 180 6.79 13.14 11.99
N PHE A 181 6.55 11.84 12.21
CA PHE A 181 5.61 11.32 13.23
C PHE A 181 6.30 10.99 14.54
#